data_5006d84f7a3b1fc1894a299ffc82a2dc
#
_entry.id   5006d84f7a3b1fc1894a299ffc82a2dc
#
_cell.length_a   1.000
_cell.length_b   1.000
_cell.length_c   1.000
_cell.angle_alpha   90.00
_cell.angle_beta   90.00
_cell.angle_gamma   90.00
#
_symmetry.space_group_name_H-M   'P 1'
#
loop_
_entity.id
_entity.type
_entity.pdbx_description
1 polymer ?
#
loop_
_entity_poly.entity_id
_entity_poly.type
_entity_poly.pdbx_seq_one_letter_code
_entity_poly.pdbx_strand_id
1 'polypeptide(L)'
;MAEKSGIVFVGNKMPMDYVLAIITGLSASNAKEITLKARGQAITTAVDAAEITRNRFLKDLKVSKIAIGTEEMPPREGETRARMVSTIEIKLTRE
;
A
#
# COMPACT_ATOMS: atom_id res chain seq x y z
N MET A 1 22.17 5.79 -11.45
CA MET A 1 21.35 5.94 -10.28
C MET A 1 20.26 4.88 -10.22
N ALA A 2 20.09 4.28 -9.06
CA ALA A 2 19.11 3.23 -8.94
C ALA A 2 17.70 3.78 -9.17
N GLU A 3 16.87 2.97 -9.78
CA GLU A 3 15.47 3.27 -9.90
C GLU A 3 14.86 3.43 -8.53
N LYS A 4 14.07 4.49 -8.38
CA LYS A 4 13.39 4.70 -7.12
C LYS A 4 12.01 4.06 -7.18
N SER A 5 11.79 3.09 -6.33
CA SER A 5 10.45 2.58 -6.11
C SER A 5 9.96 3.17 -4.80
N GLY A 6 8.82 3.82 -4.84
CA GLY A 6 8.23 4.40 -3.65
C GLY A 6 7.47 3.38 -2.83
N ILE A 7 7.32 3.67 -1.55
CA ILE A 7 6.50 2.86 -0.65
C ILE A 7 5.48 3.78 -0.02
N VAL A 8 4.20 3.37 -0.04
CA VAL A 8 3.12 4.07 0.64
C VAL A 8 2.62 3.18 1.76
N PHE A 9 2.74 3.67 2.99
CA PHE A 9 2.21 2.95 4.14
C PHE A 9 0.77 3.37 4.34
N VAL A 10 -0.15 2.41 4.23
CA VAL A 10 -1.58 2.67 4.32
C VAL A 10 -2.05 2.47 5.75
N GLY A 11 -2.73 3.46 6.28
CA GLY A 11 -3.24 3.45 7.65
C GLY A 11 -4.70 3.85 7.71
N ASN A 12 -5.01 4.81 8.57
CA ASN A 12 -6.40 5.14 8.94
C ASN A 12 -7.06 6.24 8.13
N LYS A 13 -6.38 6.80 7.15
CA LYS A 13 -6.97 7.86 6.34
C LYS A 13 -7.94 7.29 5.31
N MET A 14 -8.61 8.17 4.61
CA MET A 14 -9.56 7.77 3.56
C MET A 14 -8.81 7.23 2.35
N PRO A 15 -9.42 6.31 1.59
CA PRO A 15 -8.76 5.76 0.40
C PRO A 15 -8.23 6.81 -0.57
N MET A 16 -8.97 7.91 -0.75
CA MET A 16 -8.53 8.97 -1.68
C MET A 16 -7.22 9.64 -1.27
N ASP A 17 -6.92 9.68 0.03
CA ASP A 17 -5.64 10.22 0.48
C ASP A 17 -4.48 9.38 -0.06
N TYR A 18 -4.66 8.08 -0.08
CA TYR A 18 -3.63 7.17 -0.59
C TYR A 18 -3.58 7.15 -2.11
N VAL A 19 -4.74 7.34 -2.78
CA VAL A 19 -4.77 7.52 -4.23
C VAL A 19 -3.90 8.71 -4.62
N LEU A 20 -4.04 9.83 -3.91
CA LEU A 20 -3.23 11.00 -4.18
C LEU A 20 -1.75 10.74 -3.90
N ALA A 21 -1.45 9.99 -2.84
CA ALA A 21 -0.08 9.63 -2.52
C ALA A 21 0.55 8.77 -3.61
N ILE A 22 -0.22 7.83 -4.17
CA ILE A 22 0.26 6.98 -5.27
C ILE A 22 0.56 7.83 -6.51
N ILE A 23 -0.39 8.66 -6.90
CA ILE A 23 -0.24 9.50 -8.09
C ILE A 23 0.95 10.45 -7.93
N THR A 24 1.04 11.11 -6.78
CA THR A 24 2.12 12.03 -6.49
C THR A 24 3.47 11.32 -6.47
N GLY A 25 3.54 10.16 -5.84
CA GLY A 25 4.77 9.38 -5.76
C GLY A 25 5.28 8.96 -7.13
N LEU A 26 4.39 8.51 -7.99
CA LEU A 26 4.78 8.11 -9.35
C LEU A 26 5.19 9.31 -10.20
N SER A 27 4.47 10.42 -10.07
CA SER A 27 4.74 11.62 -10.88
C SER A 27 6.00 12.35 -10.44
N ALA A 28 6.19 12.51 -9.13
CA ALA A 28 7.28 13.33 -8.60
C ALA A 28 8.66 12.76 -8.89
N SER A 29 8.80 11.45 -8.88
CA SER A 29 10.10 10.80 -9.09
C SER A 29 10.21 10.12 -10.45
N ASN A 30 9.20 10.29 -11.30
CA ASN A 30 9.14 9.61 -12.59
C ASN A 30 9.35 8.09 -12.41
N ALA A 31 8.86 7.57 -11.30
CA ALA A 31 9.01 6.16 -10.96
C ALA A 31 8.04 5.33 -11.78
N LYS A 32 8.43 4.09 -12.06
CA LYS A 32 7.58 3.18 -12.80
C LYS A 32 6.80 2.24 -11.88
N GLU A 33 7.15 2.20 -10.62
CA GLU A 33 6.45 1.33 -9.70
C GLU A 33 6.35 1.93 -8.32
N ILE A 34 5.34 1.49 -7.59
CA ILE A 34 5.11 1.92 -6.22
C ILE A 34 4.52 0.73 -5.46
N THR A 35 4.89 0.59 -4.20
CA THR A 35 4.41 -0.50 -3.37
C THR A 35 3.55 0.06 -2.24
N LEU A 36 2.37 -0.51 -2.05
CA LEU A 36 1.52 -0.19 -0.92
C LEU A 36 1.73 -1.25 0.15
N LYS A 37 1.89 -0.83 1.38
CA LYS A 37 2.00 -1.75 2.51
C LYS A 37 0.92 -1.43 3.52
N ALA A 38 0.21 -2.45 3.97
CA ALA A 38 -0.85 -2.28 4.93
C ALA A 38 -0.94 -3.49 5.84
N ARG A 39 -1.52 -3.27 7.01
CA ARG A 39 -1.75 -4.37 7.95
C ARG A 39 -3.08 -4.18 8.64
N GLY A 40 -3.67 -5.31 9.05
CA GLY A 40 -4.93 -5.30 9.76
C GLY A 40 -6.05 -4.68 8.95
N GLN A 41 -6.80 -3.80 9.57
CA GLN A 41 -7.94 -3.17 8.93
C GLN A 41 -7.58 -2.26 7.76
N ALA A 42 -6.32 -1.82 7.67
CA ALA A 42 -5.87 -0.99 6.57
C ALA A 42 -5.73 -1.75 5.26
N ILE A 43 -5.78 -3.07 5.28
CA ILE A 43 -5.65 -3.89 4.08
C ILE A 43 -6.75 -3.56 3.08
N THR A 44 -7.99 -3.42 3.54
CA THR A 44 -9.11 -3.06 2.67
C THR A 44 -8.87 -1.69 2.03
N THR A 45 -8.42 -0.73 2.81
CA THR A 45 -8.12 0.62 2.31
C THR A 45 -7.03 0.57 1.24
N ALA A 46 -6.01 -0.25 1.44
CA ALA A 46 -4.94 -0.39 0.44
C ALA A 46 -5.46 -0.95 -0.87
N VAL A 47 -6.30 -1.98 -0.82
CA VAL A 47 -6.90 -2.56 -2.01
C VAL A 47 -7.79 -1.53 -2.70
N ASP A 48 -8.62 -0.82 -1.93
CA ASP A 48 -9.49 0.20 -2.50
C ASP A 48 -8.68 1.31 -3.18
N ALA A 49 -7.63 1.78 -2.53
CA ALA A 49 -6.79 2.84 -3.10
C ALA A 49 -6.13 2.37 -4.40
N ALA A 50 -5.60 1.16 -4.41
CA ALA A 50 -4.97 0.60 -5.61
C ALA A 50 -5.99 0.50 -6.76
N GLU A 51 -7.17 0.00 -6.48
CA GLU A 51 -8.20 -0.19 -7.50
C GLU A 51 -8.77 1.12 -8.01
N ILE A 52 -8.99 2.09 -7.13
CA ILE A 52 -9.45 3.41 -7.56
C ILE A 52 -8.41 4.05 -8.47
N THR A 53 -7.15 3.98 -8.09
CA THR A 53 -6.08 4.58 -8.88
C THR A 53 -6.01 3.99 -10.28
N ARG A 54 -6.01 2.65 -10.40
CA ARG A 54 -5.85 2.01 -11.69
C ARG A 54 -7.11 2.05 -12.55
N ASN A 55 -8.27 2.14 -11.94
CA ASN A 55 -9.52 2.14 -12.70
C ASN A 55 -9.97 3.53 -13.13
N ARG A 56 -9.65 4.55 -12.35
CA ARG A 56 -10.15 5.91 -12.60
C ARG A 56 -9.11 6.93 -13.02
N PHE A 57 -7.86 6.74 -12.63
CA PHE A 57 -6.83 7.77 -12.84
C PHE A 57 -5.70 7.31 -13.75
N LEU A 58 -5.03 6.24 -13.40
CA LEU A 58 -3.87 5.74 -14.14
C LEU A 58 -4.19 4.37 -14.71
N LYS A 59 -4.80 4.36 -15.88
CA LYS A 59 -5.28 3.11 -16.47
C LYS A 59 -4.15 2.22 -17.00
N ASP A 60 -2.96 2.76 -17.13
CA ASP A 60 -1.78 1.99 -17.50
C ASP A 60 -1.12 1.30 -16.29
N LEU A 61 -1.67 1.52 -15.11
CA LEU A 61 -1.12 0.95 -13.88
C LEU A 61 -1.63 -0.46 -13.68
N LYS A 62 -0.69 -1.37 -13.44
CA LYS A 62 -1.03 -2.79 -13.20
C LYS A 62 -0.60 -3.23 -11.82
N VAL A 63 -1.35 -4.18 -11.28
CA VAL A 63 -0.95 -4.88 -10.07
C VAL A 63 0.06 -5.95 -10.49
N SER A 64 1.33 -5.73 -10.23
CA SER A 64 2.39 -6.63 -10.67
C SER A 64 2.75 -7.68 -9.64
N LYS A 65 2.44 -7.41 -8.36
CA LYS A 65 2.73 -8.37 -7.31
C LYS A 65 1.84 -8.10 -6.11
N ILE A 66 1.39 -9.18 -5.48
CA ILE A 66 0.73 -9.12 -4.19
C ILE A 66 1.41 -10.13 -3.29
N ALA A 67 1.78 -9.70 -2.09
CA ALA A 67 2.34 -10.59 -1.10
C ALA A 67 1.56 -10.41 0.20
N ILE A 68 1.29 -11.51 0.87
CA ILE A 68 0.61 -11.45 2.16
C ILE A 68 1.51 -12.10 3.21
N GLY A 69 1.30 -11.71 4.44
CA GLY A 69 2.08 -12.26 5.54
C GLY A 69 1.42 -11.99 6.87
N THR A 70 2.16 -12.29 7.91
CA THR A 70 1.70 -12.08 9.27
C THR A 70 2.82 -11.41 10.04
N GLU A 71 2.44 -10.41 10.84
CA GLU A 71 3.39 -9.67 11.67
C GLU A 71 2.98 -9.81 13.12
N GLU A 72 3.96 -10.02 13.98
CA GLU A 72 3.71 -10.09 15.41
C GLU A 72 3.81 -8.69 16.00
N MET A 73 2.74 -8.25 16.62
CA MET A 73 2.69 -6.93 17.25
C MET A 73 2.82 -7.08 18.76
N PRO A 74 3.45 -6.10 19.44
CA PRO A 74 3.54 -6.17 20.90
C PRO A 74 2.16 -6.14 21.54
N PRO A 75 2.03 -6.70 22.75
CA PRO A 75 0.75 -6.68 23.46
C PRO A 75 0.29 -5.25 23.70
N ARG A 76 -1.02 -5.07 23.66
CA ARG A 76 -1.61 -3.80 24.06
C ARG A 76 -1.51 -3.64 25.57
N GLU A 77 -1.66 -2.40 26.02
CA GLU A 77 -1.67 -2.11 27.45
C GLU A 77 -2.72 -3.00 28.15
N GLY A 78 -2.31 -3.65 29.20
CA GLY A 78 -3.19 -4.55 29.93
C GLY A 78 -3.25 -5.97 29.41
N GLU A 79 -2.62 -6.25 28.27
CA GLU A 79 -2.58 -7.58 27.69
C GLU A 79 -1.21 -8.21 27.88
N THR A 80 -1.17 -9.54 27.93
CA THR A 80 0.09 -10.26 28.12
C THR A 80 0.56 -10.99 26.87
N ARG A 81 -0.30 -11.08 25.86
CA ARG A 81 0.03 -11.81 24.64
C ARG A 81 0.27 -10.88 23.46
N ALA A 82 1.27 -11.20 22.66
CA ALA A 82 1.48 -10.55 21.40
C ALA A 82 0.29 -10.83 20.47
N ARG A 83 0.01 -9.88 19.58
CA ARG A 83 -1.07 -10.02 18.62
C ARG A 83 -0.48 -10.36 17.26
N MET A 84 -1.16 -11.23 16.53
CA MET A 84 -0.78 -11.54 15.15
C MET A 84 -1.67 -10.73 14.24
N VAL A 85 -1.04 -10.01 13.32
CA VAL A 85 -1.75 -9.09 12.41
C VAL A 85 -1.40 -9.46 10.98
N SER A 86 -2.43 -9.63 10.15
CA SER A 86 -2.23 -9.91 8.72
C SER A 86 -1.66 -8.69 8.01
N THR A 87 -0.80 -8.93 7.04
CA THR A 87 -0.19 -7.86 6.25
C THR A 87 -0.37 -8.12 4.78
N ILE A 88 -0.28 -7.05 3.98
CA ILE A 88 -0.31 -7.14 2.53
C ILE A 88 0.68 -6.14 1.93
N GLU A 89 1.29 -6.54 0.83
CA GLU A 89 2.06 -5.65 -0.03
C GLU A 89 1.47 -5.74 -1.42
N ILE A 90 1.17 -4.58 -2.00
CA ILE A 90 0.64 -4.50 -3.36
C ILE A 90 1.61 -3.67 -4.17
N LYS A 91 2.21 -4.28 -5.18
CA LYS A 91 3.12 -3.57 -6.07
C LYS A 91 2.39 -3.19 -7.33
N LEU A 92 2.40 -1.90 -7.63
CA LEU A 92 1.76 -1.33 -8.81
C LEU A 92 2.85 -0.87 -9.76
N THR A 93 2.72 -1.25 -11.03
CA THR A 93 3.73 -0.95 -12.04
C THR A 93 3.07 -0.29 -13.24
N ARG A 94 3.68 0.77 -13.76
CA ARG A 94 3.23 1.44 -14.98
C ARG A 94 3.83 0.74 -16.19
N GLU A 95 3.05 0.70 -17.23
CA GLU A 95 3.54 0.16 -18.51
C GLU A 95 4.07 1.23 -19.42
#